data_af1014aa712ef0893c03f873adf1866c
#
_entry.id   af1014aa712ef0893c03f873adf1866c
#
_cell.length_a   1.000
_cell.length_b   1.000
_cell.length_c   1.000
_cell.angle_alpha   90.00
_cell.angle_beta   90.00
_cell.angle_gamma   90.00
#
_symmetry.space_group_name_H-M   'P 1'
#
loop_
_entity.id
_entity.type
_entity.pdbx_description
1 polymer ?
#
loop_
_entity_poly.entity_id
_entity_poly.type
_entity_poly.pdbx_seq_one_letter_code
_entity_poly.pdbx_strand_id
1 'polypeptide(L)'
;MQNKHQYLYNGQRTDPSSIPNGYNSRAFLYADGFFESMLVVNNTIPLFDLHYERISASLSAYKITPKENLGSSVLREHLLSLANSSGLSNCARIRLTIFRSNQGGGKYTPASNEADWVAHIERNEHVGFKLNEKGIAISIFEDLKKNPSKFSMFKNIHSQIYIQGAIYAQKKNIGDVLILNSDDNIIEATSSNVFLVSGGDLYTPKLSSGPVGGVMRATIINLAISLGIKVFECNLTPQELLKADEVFLTNAVQGIKWVSSYRTKRYFNKTANKLLDAFNASISEHSVL
;
A
#
# COMPACT_ATOMS: atom_id res chain seq x y z
N MET A 1 -13.89 7.77 26.18
CA MET A 1 -12.68 8.60 26.29
C MET A 1 -12.13 8.80 24.88
N GLN A 2 -12.19 10.03 24.32
CA GLN A 2 -11.57 10.33 23.03
C GLN A 2 -10.06 10.15 23.17
N ASN A 3 -9.47 9.29 22.35
CA ASN A 3 -8.02 9.09 22.27
C ASN A 3 -7.34 10.38 21.81
N LYS A 4 -6.88 11.18 22.78
CA LYS A 4 -6.21 12.47 22.57
C LYS A 4 -4.83 12.28 21.98
N HIS A 5 -4.41 11.91 20.95
CA HIS A 5 -3.04 11.89 20.36
C HIS A 5 -2.80 10.73 19.39
N GLN A 6 -3.68 10.55 18.42
CA GLN A 6 -3.48 9.57 17.36
C GLN A 6 -2.72 10.14 16.14
N TYR A 7 -2.16 11.35 16.25
CA TYR A 7 -1.51 12.05 15.15
C TYR A 7 -0.12 12.58 15.52
N LEU A 8 0.78 12.52 14.55
CA LEU A 8 2.03 13.27 14.55
C LEU A 8 2.03 14.23 13.36
N TYR A 9 2.49 15.46 13.57
CA TYR A 9 2.85 16.42 12.53
C TYR A 9 4.34 16.73 12.66
N ASN A 10 5.13 16.42 11.65
CA ASN A 10 6.59 16.62 11.64
C ASN A 10 7.29 16.08 12.93
N GLY A 11 6.86 14.92 13.43
CA GLY A 11 7.39 14.28 14.64
C GLY A 11 6.79 14.74 15.96
N GLN A 12 5.99 15.79 15.99
CA GLN A 12 5.35 16.28 17.19
C GLN A 12 3.91 15.78 17.30
N ARG A 13 3.51 15.37 18.50
CA ARG A 13 2.11 14.98 18.76
C ARG A 13 1.20 16.18 18.60
N THR A 14 0.12 15.98 17.91
CA THR A 14 -0.79 17.04 17.57
C THR A 14 -2.26 16.60 17.62
N ASP A 15 -3.13 17.56 17.82
CA ASP A 15 -4.56 17.39 17.58
C ASP A 15 -4.84 17.61 16.08
N PRO A 16 -5.75 16.86 15.46
CA PRO A 16 -6.10 17.05 14.04
C PRO A 16 -6.50 18.49 13.68
N SER A 17 -7.18 19.17 14.61
CA SER A 17 -7.59 20.56 14.44
C SER A 17 -6.42 21.56 14.48
N SER A 18 -5.29 21.13 15.03
CA SER A 18 -4.07 21.92 15.19
C SER A 18 -3.02 21.64 14.11
N ILE A 19 -3.30 20.77 13.13
CA ILE A 19 -2.38 20.53 12.01
C ILE A 19 -2.28 21.83 11.20
N PRO A 20 -1.08 22.47 11.12
CA PRO A 20 -0.92 23.71 10.40
C PRO A 20 -1.28 23.56 8.92
N ASN A 21 -1.84 24.61 8.35
CA ASN A 21 -2.17 24.71 6.92
C ASN A 21 -3.24 23.71 6.41
N GLY A 22 -4.04 23.08 7.24
CA GLY A 22 -5.09 22.14 6.89
C GLY A 22 -5.60 22.25 5.44
N TYR A 23 -6.63 23.06 5.17
CA TYR A 23 -7.14 23.27 3.80
C TYR A 23 -6.16 24.01 2.87
N ASN A 24 -5.22 24.78 3.41
CA ASN A 24 -4.21 25.52 2.64
C ASN A 24 -2.91 24.73 2.42
N SER A 25 -2.88 23.45 2.77
CA SER A 25 -1.73 22.61 2.46
C SER A 25 -1.66 22.28 0.97
N ARG A 26 -0.45 22.10 0.44
CA ARG A 26 -0.27 21.68 -0.94
C ARG A 26 -0.83 20.26 -1.20
N ALA A 27 -0.87 19.44 -0.15
CA ALA A 27 -1.55 18.14 -0.20
C ALA A 27 -3.04 18.27 -0.56
N PHE A 28 -3.73 19.23 0.07
CA PHE A 28 -5.14 19.48 -0.18
C PHE A 28 -5.39 20.20 -1.51
N LEU A 29 -4.62 21.26 -1.78
CA LEU A 29 -4.84 22.14 -2.96
C LEU A 29 -4.42 21.51 -4.29
N TYR A 30 -3.35 20.69 -4.27
CA TYR A 30 -2.69 20.22 -5.49
C TYR A 30 -2.41 18.70 -5.49
N ALA A 31 -2.77 17.97 -4.45
CA ALA A 31 -2.35 16.59 -4.25
C ALA A 31 -0.81 16.40 -4.39
N ASP A 32 -0.02 17.41 -3.96
CA ASP A 32 1.43 17.45 -4.11
C ASP A 32 2.12 16.66 -2.99
N GLY A 33 2.04 15.33 -3.08
CA GLY A 33 2.58 14.43 -2.08
C GLY A 33 2.23 12.96 -2.33
N PHE A 34 2.62 12.13 -1.39
CA PHE A 34 2.43 10.69 -1.42
C PHE A 34 2.19 10.16 0.01
N PHE A 35 1.84 8.89 0.13
CA PHE A 35 1.58 8.29 1.44
C PHE A 35 2.13 6.88 1.55
N GLU A 36 2.35 6.44 2.78
CA GLU A 36 2.60 5.06 3.16
C GLU A 36 1.49 4.52 4.05
N SER A 37 1.27 3.19 3.97
CA SER A 37 0.42 2.47 4.91
C SER A 37 1.22 1.30 5.44
N MET A 38 1.44 1.31 6.74
CA MET A 38 2.26 0.34 7.46
C MET A 38 1.43 -0.35 8.53
N LEU A 39 1.73 -1.60 8.83
CA LEU A 39 1.17 -2.33 9.96
C LEU A 39 2.14 -2.23 11.14
N VAL A 40 1.62 -2.03 12.34
CA VAL A 40 2.35 -2.24 13.60
C VAL A 40 1.89 -3.56 14.19
N VAL A 41 2.81 -4.44 14.49
CA VAL A 41 2.56 -5.72 15.14
C VAL A 41 3.60 -5.92 16.25
N ASN A 42 3.14 -6.16 17.48
CA ASN A 42 4.02 -6.43 18.63
C ASN A 42 5.17 -5.41 18.74
N ASN A 43 4.83 -4.13 18.68
CA ASN A 43 5.78 -3.01 18.76
C ASN A 43 6.84 -2.99 17.65
N THR A 44 6.58 -3.61 16.51
CA THR A 44 7.43 -3.57 15.32
C THR A 44 6.65 -3.09 14.12
N ILE A 45 7.34 -2.60 13.11
CA ILE A 45 6.76 -2.28 11.79
C ILE A 45 7.39 -3.24 10.78
N PRO A 46 6.72 -4.35 10.43
CA PRO A 46 7.24 -5.28 9.43
C PRO A 46 7.55 -4.56 8.11
N LEU A 47 8.63 -4.97 7.45
CA LEU A 47 9.07 -4.42 6.16
C LEU A 47 9.39 -2.90 6.20
N PHE A 48 9.72 -2.34 7.37
CA PHE A 48 9.96 -0.91 7.51
C PHE A 48 11.05 -0.42 6.53
N ASP A 49 12.10 -1.16 6.33
CA ASP A 49 13.20 -0.75 5.45
C ASP A 49 12.75 -0.64 3.98
N LEU A 50 11.92 -1.56 3.50
CA LEU A 50 11.32 -1.47 2.17
C LEU A 50 10.32 -0.30 2.04
N HIS A 51 9.58 0.00 3.12
CA HIS A 51 8.76 1.21 3.17
C HIS A 51 9.62 2.46 3.09
N TYR A 52 10.73 2.49 3.82
CA TYR A 52 11.63 3.65 3.83
C TYR A 52 12.36 3.83 2.49
N GLU A 53 12.78 2.75 1.84
CA GLU A 53 13.32 2.80 0.48
C GLU A 53 12.31 3.44 -0.49
N ARG A 54 11.03 3.04 -0.42
CA ARG A 54 9.98 3.64 -1.26
C ARG A 54 9.71 5.10 -0.90
N ILE A 55 9.75 5.48 0.39
CA ILE A 55 9.68 6.88 0.82
C ILE A 55 10.80 7.69 0.18
N SER A 56 12.05 7.21 0.28
CA SER A 56 13.23 7.88 -0.27
C SER A 56 13.14 8.04 -1.79
N ALA A 57 12.72 6.98 -2.49
CA ALA A 57 12.49 7.02 -3.93
C ALA A 57 11.37 8.00 -4.31
N SER A 58 10.29 8.05 -3.51
CA SER A 58 9.19 9.00 -3.71
C SER A 58 9.65 10.45 -3.51
N LEU A 59 10.37 10.75 -2.43
CA LEU A 59 10.93 12.08 -2.16
C LEU A 59 11.77 12.55 -3.34
N SER A 60 12.64 11.69 -3.86
CA SER A 60 13.47 11.99 -5.04
C SER A 60 12.63 12.25 -6.29
N ALA A 61 11.66 11.37 -6.59
CA ALA A 61 10.82 11.49 -7.78
C ALA A 61 9.95 12.76 -7.76
N TYR A 62 9.43 13.13 -6.58
CA TYR A 62 8.63 14.35 -6.39
C TYR A 62 9.49 15.61 -6.22
N LYS A 63 10.82 15.46 -6.13
CA LYS A 63 11.75 16.56 -5.82
C LYS A 63 11.36 17.27 -4.52
N ILE A 64 11.03 16.50 -3.50
CA ILE A 64 10.75 16.98 -2.15
C ILE A 64 12.01 16.74 -1.30
N THR A 65 12.48 17.77 -0.63
CA THR A 65 13.65 17.70 0.25
C THR A 65 13.23 17.22 1.64
N PRO A 66 13.74 16.06 2.12
CA PRO A 66 13.41 15.59 3.46
C PRO A 66 14.00 16.49 4.53
N LYS A 67 13.29 16.64 5.65
CA LYS A 67 13.81 17.20 6.89
C LYS A 67 14.50 16.12 7.71
N GLU A 68 15.32 16.49 8.68
CA GLU A 68 16.07 15.56 9.55
C GLU A 68 15.15 14.54 10.25
N ASN A 69 13.94 14.95 10.65
CA ASN A 69 12.97 14.10 11.29
C ASN A 69 12.32 13.04 10.36
N LEU A 70 12.69 13.00 9.09
CA LEU A 70 12.35 11.96 8.12
C LEU A 70 13.49 10.95 7.88
N GLY A 71 14.61 11.03 8.61
CA GLY A 71 15.65 10.00 8.57
C GLY A 71 15.12 8.64 9.02
N SER A 72 15.63 7.52 8.47
CA SER A 72 15.09 6.18 8.66
C SER A 72 14.90 5.81 10.13
N SER A 73 15.94 5.90 10.95
CA SER A 73 15.88 5.57 12.37
C SER A 73 14.95 6.49 13.15
N VAL A 74 15.03 7.79 12.90
CA VAL A 74 14.22 8.83 13.56
C VAL A 74 12.73 8.65 13.21
N LEU A 75 12.42 8.40 11.94
CA LEU A 75 11.04 8.17 11.52
C LEU A 75 10.47 6.89 12.15
N ARG A 76 11.24 5.78 12.16
CA ARG A 76 10.83 4.53 12.81
C ARG A 76 10.51 4.76 14.28
N GLU A 77 11.38 5.47 15.00
CA GLU A 77 11.20 5.78 16.41
C GLU A 77 9.94 6.65 16.66
N HIS A 78 9.71 7.67 15.86
CA HIS A 78 8.49 8.48 15.93
C HIS A 78 7.22 7.65 15.74
N LEU A 79 7.19 6.75 14.74
CA LEU A 79 6.02 5.93 14.44
C LEU A 79 5.76 4.89 15.55
N LEU A 80 6.79 4.25 16.10
CA LEU A 80 6.65 3.33 17.22
C LEU A 80 6.25 4.07 18.50
N SER A 81 6.82 5.23 18.78
CA SER A 81 6.42 6.09 19.90
C SER A 81 4.94 6.50 19.79
N LEU A 82 4.45 6.81 18.58
CA LEU A 82 3.03 7.07 18.35
C LEU A 82 2.18 5.84 18.69
N ALA A 83 2.58 4.65 18.27
CA ALA A 83 1.86 3.40 18.52
C ALA A 83 1.79 3.10 20.03
N ASN A 84 2.92 3.20 20.71
CA ASN A 84 3.02 2.95 22.15
C ASN A 84 2.14 3.90 22.96
N SER A 85 2.23 5.18 22.68
CA SER A 85 1.49 6.20 23.43
C SER A 85 0.01 6.25 23.13
N SER A 86 -0.41 5.67 22.00
CA SER A 86 -1.83 5.49 21.67
C SER A 86 -2.40 4.18 22.22
N GLY A 87 -1.57 3.34 22.88
CA GLY A 87 -1.98 2.01 23.33
C GLY A 87 -2.28 1.03 22.19
N LEU A 88 -1.65 1.23 21.02
CA LEU A 88 -1.92 0.49 19.79
C LEU A 88 -0.69 -0.28 19.28
N SER A 89 0.30 -0.53 20.13
CA SER A 89 1.55 -1.19 19.74
C SER A 89 1.40 -2.65 19.32
N ASN A 90 0.32 -3.31 19.70
CA ASN A 90 0.11 -4.73 19.38
C ASN A 90 -0.47 -4.97 17.99
N CYS A 91 -1.36 -4.10 17.54
CA CYS A 91 -1.92 -4.20 16.20
C CYS A 91 -2.57 -2.89 15.76
N ALA A 92 -1.93 -2.21 14.84
CA ALA A 92 -2.42 -0.94 14.32
C ALA A 92 -2.01 -0.73 12.86
N ARG A 93 -2.76 0.11 12.19
CA ARG A 93 -2.39 0.67 10.89
C ARG A 93 -1.90 2.10 11.08
N ILE A 94 -0.74 2.39 10.53
CA ILE A 94 -0.23 3.76 10.39
C ILE A 94 -0.41 4.19 8.95
N ARG A 95 -1.02 5.37 8.76
CA ARG A 95 -0.96 6.12 7.51
C ARG A 95 0.00 7.29 7.70
N LEU A 96 1.12 7.26 7.01
CA LEU A 96 2.07 8.36 6.90
C LEU A 96 1.84 9.09 5.58
N THR A 97 1.50 10.37 5.63
CA THR A 97 1.33 11.22 4.44
C THR A 97 2.45 12.25 4.43
N ILE A 98 3.22 12.28 3.35
CA ILE A 98 4.34 13.20 3.13
C ILE A 98 3.98 14.09 1.95
N PHE A 99 4.13 15.38 2.12
CA PHE A 99 3.74 16.37 1.12
C PHE A 99 4.69 17.58 1.15
N ARG A 100 4.74 18.31 0.07
CA ARG A 100 5.55 19.51 -0.02
C ARG A 100 4.97 20.60 0.89
N SER A 101 5.82 21.24 1.67
CA SER A 101 5.45 22.36 2.53
C SER A 101 4.89 23.54 1.72
N ASN A 102 3.92 24.24 2.29
CA ASN A 102 3.38 25.48 1.70
C ASN A 102 4.03 26.74 2.26
N GLN A 103 5.19 26.64 2.91
CA GLN A 103 5.93 27.80 3.38
C GLN A 103 6.31 28.70 2.21
N GLY A 104 6.05 29.98 2.33
CA GLY A 104 6.28 30.97 1.28
C GLY A 104 5.23 30.98 0.16
N GLY A 105 4.23 30.06 0.18
CA GLY A 105 3.12 30.03 -0.77
C GLY A 105 3.53 29.46 -2.14
N GLY A 106 3.05 30.08 -3.21
CA GLY A 106 3.23 29.64 -4.59
C GLY A 106 2.03 28.84 -5.11
N LYS A 107 1.87 28.84 -6.44
CA LYS A 107 0.85 28.04 -7.14
C LYS A 107 1.43 26.70 -7.56
N TYR A 108 1.50 26.39 -8.86
CA TYR A 108 2.16 25.19 -9.36
C TYR A 108 3.68 25.22 -9.13
N THR A 109 4.30 26.40 -9.18
CA THR A 109 5.69 26.56 -8.75
C THR A 109 5.70 26.79 -7.22
N PRO A 110 6.22 25.83 -6.43
CA PRO A 110 6.28 25.97 -4.98
C PRO A 110 7.37 26.97 -4.57
N ALA A 111 7.15 27.68 -3.48
CA ALA A 111 8.19 28.55 -2.90
C ALA A 111 9.21 27.76 -2.06
N SER A 112 8.83 26.59 -1.56
CA SER A 112 9.70 25.66 -0.83
C SER A 112 9.58 24.24 -1.39
N ASN A 113 10.67 23.48 -1.36
CA ASN A 113 10.67 22.05 -1.66
C ASN A 113 10.77 21.16 -0.41
N GLU A 114 10.74 21.73 0.77
CA GLU A 114 10.81 20.94 2.00
C GLU A 114 9.59 20.06 2.21
N ALA A 115 9.82 18.92 2.85
CA ALA A 115 8.76 18.02 3.26
C ALA A 115 8.05 18.50 4.53
N ASP A 116 6.72 18.42 4.53
CA ASP A 116 5.93 18.29 5.75
C ASP A 116 5.27 16.92 5.76
N TRP A 117 4.98 16.37 6.94
CA TRP A 117 4.36 15.07 7.04
C TRP A 117 3.41 14.93 8.23
N VAL A 118 2.42 14.07 8.05
CA VAL A 118 1.43 13.70 9.06
C VAL A 118 1.39 12.18 9.15
N ALA A 119 1.53 11.64 10.35
CA ALA A 119 1.21 10.24 10.63
C ALA A 119 -0.07 10.16 11.46
N HIS A 120 -0.95 9.28 11.05
CA HIS A 120 -2.17 8.90 11.75
C HIS A 120 -2.12 7.42 12.07
N ILE A 121 -2.51 7.04 13.29
CA ILE A 121 -2.62 5.64 13.72
C ILE A 121 -4.05 5.29 14.08
N GLU A 122 -4.47 4.11 13.68
CA GLU A 122 -5.77 3.54 14.00
C GLU A 122 -5.64 2.05 14.34
N ARG A 123 -6.57 1.53 15.13
CA ARG A 123 -6.59 0.09 15.44
C ARG A 123 -6.81 -0.71 14.17
N ASN A 124 -6.02 -1.77 13.99
CA ASN A 124 -6.29 -2.77 12.96
C ASN A 124 -7.18 -3.89 13.55
N GLU A 125 -8.08 -4.44 12.75
CA GLU A 125 -9.05 -5.45 13.23
C GLU A 125 -8.39 -6.81 13.51
N HIS A 126 -7.32 -7.13 12.78
CA HIS A 126 -6.66 -8.43 12.85
C HIS A 126 -5.21 -8.29 13.29
N VAL A 127 -4.80 -9.07 14.29
CA VAL A 127 -3.40 -9.16 14.73
C VAL A 127 -2.63 -10.05 13.75
N GLY A 128 -1.56 -9.49 13.17
CA GLY A 128 -0.70 -10.20 12.22
C GLY A 128 -1.35 -10.45 10.86
N PHE A 129 -0.71 -11.30 10.08
CA PHE A 129 -1.14 -11.59 8.71
C PHE A 129 -1.82 -12.96 8.65
N LYS A 130 -3.10 -12.95 8.29
CA LYS A 130 -3.92 -14.17 8.15
C LYS A 130 -4.64 -14.14 6.82
N LEU A 131 -4.76 -15.31 6.19
CA LEU A 131 -5.59 -15.42 5.00
C LEU A 131 -7.06 -15.25 5.37
N ASN A 132 -7.82 -14.54 4.53
CA ASN A 132 -9.24 -14.43 4.70
C ASN A 132 -9.92 -15.82 4.59
N GLU A 133 -10.79 -16.16 5.54
CA GLU A 133 -11.49 -17.45 5.59
C GLU A 133 -12.32 -17.70 4.32
N LYS A 134 -13.09 -16.71 3.93
CA LYS A 134 -13.85 -16.73 2.68
C LYS A 134 -13.10 -15.88 1.65
N GLY A 135 -12.80 -16.46 0.49
CA GLY A 135 -12.24 -15.71 -0.63
C GLY A 135 -13.21 -14.62 -1.09
N ILE A 136 -12.64 -13.55 -1.63
CA ILE A 136 -13.44 -12.46 -2.17
C ILE A 136 -13.77 -12.70 -3.64
N ALA A 137 -14.97 -12.25 -4.06
CA ALA A 137 -15.28 -12.09 -5.48
C ALA A 137 -14.67 -10.79 -6.00
N ILE A 138 -14.15 -10.81 -7.22
CA ILE A 138 -13.62 -9.61 -7.89
C ILE A 138 -14.29 -9.37 -9.24
N SER A 139 -14.18 -8.15 -9.73
CA SER A 139 -14.52 -7.76 -11.09
C SER A 139 -13.44 -6.85 -11.68
N ILE A 140 -13.62 -6.43 -12.93
CA ILE A 140 -12.81 -5.40 -13.57
C ILE A 140 -13.57 -4.09 -13.50
N PHE A 141 -12.86 -3.01 -13.21
CA PHE A 141 -13.34 -1.65 -13.26
C PHE A 141 -12.98 -1.05 -14.62
N GLU A 142 -13.97 -0.86 -15.48
CA GLU A 142 -13.79 -0.44 -16.88
C GLU A 142 -14.00 1.06 -17.09
N ASP A 143 -14.65 1.76 -16.12
CA ASP A 143 -15.06 3.17 -16.29
C ASP A 143 -13.87 4.13 -16.38
N LEU A 144 -12.76 3.81 -15.70
CA LEU A 144 -11.53 4.60 -15.70
C LEU A 144 -10.30 3.71 -15.85
N LYS A 145 -9.29 4.20 -16.58
CA LYS A 145 -8.01 3.54 -16.77
C LYS A 145 -6.88 4.37 -16.18
N LYS A 146 -5.87 3.71 -15.62
CA LYS A 146 -4.68 4.36 -15.08
C LYS A 146 -3.59 4.41 -16.13
N ASN A 147 -3.24 5.60 -16.61
CA ASN A 147 -2.14 5.77 -17.56
C ASN A 147 -0.79 5.58 -16.85
N PRO A 148 0.11 4.73 -17.37
CA PRO A 148 1.45 4.58 -16.82
C PRO A 148 2.23 5.91 -16.87
N SER A 149 2.92 6.21 -15.78
CA SER A 149 3.80 7.37 -15.67
C SER A 149 4.94 7.06 -14.70
N LYS A 150 5.97 7.92 -14.64
CA LYS A 150 7.04 7.79 -13.66
C LYS A 150 6.57 7.85 -12.20
N PHE A 151 5.35 8.37 -11.95
CA PHE A 151 4.75 8.44 -10.62
C PHE A 151 3.84 7.26 -10.29
N SER A 152 3.50 6.42 -11.26
CA SER A 152 2.55 5.32 -11.08
C SER A 152 2.99 4.30 -10.02
N MET A 153 4.31 4.09 -9.89
CA MET A 153 4.87 3.15 -8.92
C MET A 153 4.81 3.63 -7.47
N PHE A 154 4.52 4.92 -7.23
CA PHE A 154 4.42 5.49 -5.90
C PHE A 154 2.97 5.61 -5.42
N LYS A 155 2.77 5.60 -4.11
CA LYS A 155 1.45 5.77 -3.49
C LYS A 155 1.10 7.27 -3.40
N ASN A 156 0.85 7.90 -4.55
CA ASN A 156 0.51 9.33 -4.58
C ASN A 156 -0.84 9.61 -3.90
N ILE A 157 -1.06 10.85 -3.45
CA ILE A 157 -2.31 11.26 -2.79
C ILE A 157 -3.47 11.30 -3.79
N HIS A 158 -3.21 11.48 -5.08
CA HIS A 158 -4.23 11.48 -6.12
C HIS A 158 -4.82 10.07 -6.30
N SER A 159 -5.93 9.81 -5.60
CA SER A 159 -6.52 8.47 -5.47
C SER A 159 -7.86 8.29 -6.17
N GLN A 160 -8.22 9.19 -7.11
CA GLN A 160 -9.57 9.22 -7.69
C GLN A 160 -10.00 7.90 -8.33
N ILE A 161 -9.13 7.26 -9.10
CA ILE A 161 -9.44 5.99 -9.76
C ILE A 161 -9.73 4.86 -8.75
N TYR A 162 -8.98 4.81 -7.65
CA TYR A 162 -9.16 3.81 -6.59
C TYR A 162 -10.47 4.03 -5.83
N ILE A 163 -10.83 5.30 -5.57
CA ILE A 163 -12.09 5.68 -4.92
C ILE A 163 -13.27 5.25 -5.81
N GLN A 164 -13.23 5.55 -7.10
CA GLN A 164 -14.30 5.16 -8.03
C GLN A 164 -14.40 3.64 -8.16
N GLY A 165 -13.27 2.94 -8.23
CA GLY A 165 -13.24 1.46 -8.21
C GLY A 165 -13.86 0.87 -6.94
N ALA A 166 -13.53 1.44 -5.76
CA ALA A 166 -14.10 1.00 -4.50
C ALA A 166 -15.62 1.25 -4.41
N ILE A 167 -16.10 2.40 -4.88
CA ILE A 167 -17.55 2.71 -4.99
C ILE A 167 -18.23 1.69 -5.91
N TYR A 168 -17.62 1.37 -7.05
CA TYR A 168 -18.15 0.37 -7.96
C TYR A 168 -18.22 -1.02 -7.29
N ALA A 169 -17.15 -1.45 -6.61
CA ALA A 169 -17.13 -2.72 -5.87
C ALA A 169 -18.26 -2.79 -4.83
N GLN A 170 -18.45 -1.72 -4.06
CA GLN A 170 -19.50 -1.59 -3.07
C GLN A 170 -20.91 -1.73 -3.72
N LYS A 171 -21.16 -1.00 -4.80
CA LYS A 171 -22.45 -1.07 -5.53
C LYS A 171 -22.75 -2.46 -6.10
N LYS A 172 -21.73 -3.21 -6.48
CA LYS A 172 -21.84 -4.58 -7.01
C LYS A 172 -21.82 -5.65 -5.91
N ASN A 173 -21.63 -5.26 -4.64
CA ASN A 173 -21.48 -6.17 -3.50
C ASN A 173 -20.41 -7.23 -3.74
N ILE A 174 -19.23 -6.79 -4.22
CA ILE A 174 -18.04 -7.63 -4.45
C ILE A 174 -16.87 -7.11 -3.60
N GLY A 175 -15.89 -7.98 -3.37
CA GLY A 175 -14.81 -7.69 -2.42
C GLY A 175 -13.79 -6.65 -2.89
N ASP A 176 -13.51 -6.57 -4.20
CA ASP A 176 -12.61 -5.58 -4.80
C ASP A 176 -12.76 -5.58 -6.33
N VAL A 177 -12.11 -4.63 -7.00
CA VAL A 177 -12.02 -4.57 -8.46
C VAL A 177 -10.57 -4.44 -8.93
N LEU A 178 -10.28 -5.00 -10.08
CA LEU A 178 -9.02 -4.83 -10.78
C LEU A 178 -9.08 -3.60 -11.68
N ILE A 179 -8.03 -2.80 -11.60
CA ILE A 179 -7.82 -1.59 -12.40
C ILE A 179 -7.05 -1.95 -13.67
N LEU A 180 -7.46 -1.39 -14.79
CA LEU A 180 -6.79 -1.51 -16.07
C LEU A 180 -5.90 -0.29 -16.36
N ASN A 181 -4.86 -0.49 -17.15
CA ASN A 181 -4.13 0.60 -17.78
C ASN A 181 -4.74 0.98 -19.16
N SER A 182 -4.15 1.98 -19.83
CA SER A 182 -4.58 2.42 -21.16
C SER A 182 -4.57 1.34 -22.23
N ASP A 183 -3.75 0.30 -22.06
CA ASP A 183 -3.59 -0.81 -23.00
C ASP A 183 -4.48 -2.03 -22.62
N ASP A 184 -5.48 -1.84 -21.76
CA ASP A 184 -6.38 -2.87 -21.26
C ASP A 184 -5.70 -4.00 -20.47
N ASN A 185 -4.47 -3.79 -19.98
CA ASN A 185 -3.81 -4.73 -19.09
C ASN A 185 -4.24 -4.48 -17.64
N ILE A 186 -4.46 -5.56 -16.91
CA ILE A 186 -4.64 -5.54 -15.45
C ILE A 186 -3.35 -5.04 -14.81
N ILE A 187 -3.46 -4.12 -13.87
CA ILE A 187 -2.29 -3.57 -13.18
C ILE A 187 -2.32 -3.82 -11.67
N GLU A 188 -3.43 -3.63 -11.01
CA GLU A 188 -3.58 -3.75 -9.56
C GLU A 188 -5.06 -3.75 -9.16
N ALA A 189 -5.37 -3.89 -7.87
CA ALA A 189 -6.70 -3.67 -7.31
C ALA A 189 -6.78 -2.27 -6.65
N THR A 190 -7.91 -1.94 -6.00
CA THR A 190 -8.12 -0.60 -5.43
C THR A 190 -7.11 -0.24 -4.32
N SER A 191 -6.60 -1.22 -3.59
CA SER A 191 -5.64 -1.02 -2.49
C SER A 191 -4.53 -2.08 -2.44
N SER A 192 -4.38 -2.91 -3.48
CA SER A 192 -3.51 -4.09 -3.45
C SER A 192 -2.91 -4.36 -4.82
N ASN A 193 -1.71 -4.94 -4.84
CA ASN A 193 -1.18 -5.57 -6.05
C ASN A 193 -1.88 -6.90 -6.31
N VAL A 194 -1.84 -7.38 -7.54
CA VAL A 194 -2.48 -8.64 -7.95
C VAL A 194 -1.44 -9.66 -8.42
N PHE A 195 -1.70 -10.92 -8.08
CA PHE A 195 -0.94 -12.07 -8.52
C PHE A 195 -1.90 -13.14 -9.06
N LEU A 196 -1.46 -13.81 -10.11
CA LEU A 196 -2.12 -14.98 -10.69
C LEU A 196 -1.17 -16.19 -10.57
N VAL A 197 -1.72 -17.37 -10.31
CA VAL A 197 -0.98 -18.63 -10.39
C VAL A 197 -1.56 -19.43 -11.55
N SER A 198 -0.71 -19.95 -12.39
CA SER A 198 -1.08 -20.85 -13.48
C SER A 198 0.00 -21.90 -13.70
N GLY A 199 -0.38 -23.18 -13.66
CA GLY A 199 0.57 -24.29 -13.81
C GLY A 199 1.67 -24.34 -12.72
N GLY A 200 1.43 -23.73 -11.56
CA GLY A 200 2.40 -23.63 -10.47
C GLY A 200 3.35 -22.44 -10.55
N ASP A 201 3.36 -21.68 -11.62
CA ASP A 201 4.14 -20.45 -11.81
C ASP A 201 3.34 -19.21 -11.38
N LEU A 202 4.04 -18.19 -10.92
CA LEU A 202 3.47 -16.96 -10.40
C LEU A 202 3.60 -15.80 -11.40
N TYR A 203 2.53 -15.10 -11.64
CA TYR A 203 2.45 -13.97 -12.58
C TYR A 203 1.97 -12.71 -11.86
N THR A 204 2.58 -11.57 -12.16
CA THR A 204 2.17 -10.25 -11.64
C THR A 204 2.43 -9.17 -12.67
N PRO A 205 1.63 -8.08 -12.70
CA PRO A 205 1.87 -6.98 -13.62
C PRO A 205 3.27 -6.39 -13.45
N LYS A 206 3.97 -6.17 -14.57
CA LYS A 206 5.27 -5.47 -14.58
C LYS A 206 5.10 -4.01 -14.17
N LEU A 207 6.09 -3.43 -13.50
CA LEU A 207 6.02 -2.05 -13.01
C LEU A 207 5.84 -1.02 -14.11
N SER A 208 6.38 -1.27 -15.31
CA SER A 208 6.21 -0.39 -16.48
C SER A 208 4.77 -0.32 -17.00
N SER A 209 3.89 -1.27 -16.62
CA SER A 209 2.45 -1.23 -16.94
C SER A 209 1.66 -0.27 -16.06
N GLY A 210 2.26 0.27 -14.98
CA GLY A 210 1.69 1.31 -14.14
C GLY A 210 1.12 0.92 -12.77
N PRO A 211 1.33 -0.31 -12.23
CA PRO A 211 0.92 -0.60 -10.85
C PRO A 211 1.78 0.16 -9.84
N VAL A 212 1.29 0.25 -8.60
CA VAL A 212 2.13 0.68 -7.48
C VAL A 212 3.19 -0.39 -7.19
N GLY A 213 4.44 0.03 -6.98
CA GLY A 213 5.54 -0.83 -6.53
C GLY A 213 5.35 -1.19 -5.05
N GLY A 214 4.48 -2.18 -4.78
CA GLY A 214 4.13 -2.58 -3.43
C GLY A 214 5.28 -3.25 -2.68
N VAL A 215 5.52 -2.87 -1.42
CA VAL A 215 6.53 -3.54 -0.59
C VAL A 215 6.17 -5.01 -0.37
N MET A 216 4.89 -5.32 -0.11
CA MET A 216 4.43 -6.71 -0.04
C MET A 216 4.57 -7.43 -1.38
N ARG A 217 4.34 -6.75 -2.52
CA ARG A 217 4.58 -7.32 -3.85
C ARG A 217 6.03 -7.78 -3.99
N ALA A 218 7.00 -6.92 -3.68
CA ALA A 218 8.42 -7.26 -3.74
C ALA A 218 8.77 -8.43 -2.81
N THR A 219 8.25 -8.42 -1.59
CA THR A 219 8.44 -9.49 -0.61
C THR A 219 7.89 -10.83 -1.12
N ILE A 220 6.67 -10.86 -1.68
CA ILE A 220 6.07 -12.09 -2.22
C ILE A 220 6.84 -12.61 -3.43
N ILE A 221 7.35 -11.76 -4.31
CA ILE A 221 8.23 -12.17 -5.42
C ILE A 221 9.48 -12.88 -4.88
N ASN A 222 10.18 -12.26 -3.92
CA ASN A 222 11.39 -12.83 -3.34
C ASN A 222 11.12 -14.16 -2.62
N LEU A 223 10.05 -14.25 -1.85
CA LEU A 223 9.64 -15.50 -1.19
C LEU A 223 9.26 -16.59 -2.20
N ALA A 224 8.55 -16.26 -3.26
CA ALA A 224 8.22 -17.22 -4.31
C ALA A 224 9.49 -17.81 -4.96
N ILE A 225 10.45 -16.95 -5.29
CA ILE A 225 11.74 -17.35 -5.86
C ILE A 225 12.50 -18.25 -4.86
N SER A 226 12.57 -17.90 -3.57
CA SER A 226 13.25 -18.70 -2.55
C SER A 226 12.60 -20.09 -2.34
N LEU A 227 11.30 -20.20 -2.61
CA LEU A 227 10.55 -21.46 -2.56
C LEU A 227 10.59 -22.26 -3.88
N GLY A 228 11.39 -21.82 -4.87
CA GLY A 228 11.52 -22.46 -6.18
C GLY A 228 10.34 -22.25 -7.13
N ILE A 229 9.47 -21.28 -6.85
CA ILE A 229 8.35 -20.91 -7.72
C ILE A 229 8.87 -19.90 -8.75
N LYS A 230 8.67 -20.17 -10.04
CA LYS A 230 9.02 -19.22 -11.09
C LYS A 230 8.08 -18.02 -11.05
N VAL A 231 8.64 -16.82 -11.21
CA VAL A 231 7.89 -15.58 -11.19
C VAL A 231 8.06 -14.80 -12.48
N PHE A 232 6.94 -14.37 -13.06
CA PHE A 232 6.90 -13.60 -14.30
C PHE A 232 6.26 -12.25 -14.04
N GLU A 233 7.04 -11.20 -14.21
CA GLU A 233 6.56 -9.82 -14.24
C GLU A 233 6.22 -9.45 -15.70
N CYS A 234 4.94 -9.45 -16.05
CA CYS A 234 4.49 -9.33 -17.45
C CYS A 234 3.22 -8.48 -17.58
N ASN A 235 2.76 -8.25 -18.81
CA ASN A 235 1.43 -7.72 -19.03
C ASN A 235 0.41 -8.82 -18.75
N LEU A 236 -0.64 -8.50 -18.01
CA LEU A 236 -1.74 -9.42 -17.71
C LEU A 236 -3.04 -8.89 -18.30
N THR A 237 -3.69 -9.70 -19.10
CA THR A 237 -4.98 -9.38 -19.70
C THR A 237 -6.14 -9.97 -18.90
N PRO A 238 -7.37 -9.45 -19.04
CA PRO A 238 -8.55 -10.04 -18.41
C PRO A 238 -8.79 -11.52 -18.74
N GLN A 239 -8.35 -11.98 -19.90
CA GLN A 239 -8.49 -13.37 -20.34
C GLN A 239 -7.65 -14.33 -19.49
N GLU A 240 -6.51 -13.87 -18.95
CA GLU A 240 -5.65 -14.70 -18.10
C GLU A 240 -6.27 -14.99 -16.75
N LEU A 241 -7.19 -14.15 -16.26
CA LEU A 241 -8.00 -14.48 -15.08
C LEU A 241 -8.82 -15.75 -15.28
N LEU A 242 -9.35 -15.98 -16.48
CA LEU A 242 -10.17 -17.17 -16.77
C LEU A 242 -9.34 -18.46 -16.84
N LYS A 243 -8.02 -18.35 -17.08
CA LYS A 243 -7.08 -19.47 -17.18
C LYS A 243 -6.38 -19.76 -15.86
N ALA A 244 -6.26 -18.78 -14.97
CA ALA A 244 -5.55 -18.90 -13.70
C ALA A 244 -6.15 -19.97 -12.79
N ASP A 245 -5.30 -20.67 -12.03
CA ASP A 245 -5.67 -21.61 -10.99
C ASP A 245 -5.97 -20.89 -9.67
N GLU A 246 -5.16 -19.86 -9.35
CA GLU A 246 -5.34 -19.02 -8.18
C GLU A 246 -5.19 -17.54 -8.55
N VAL A 247 -5.90 -16.68 -7.82
CA VAL A 247 -5.73 -15.23 -7.84
C VAL A 247 -5.68 -14.73 -6.41
N PHE A 248 -4.72 -13.87 -6.11
CA PHE A 248 -4.67 -13.23 -4.80
C PHE A 248 -4.16 -11.79 -4.89
N LEU A 249 -4.53 -11.01 -3.89
CA LEU A 249 -4.18 -9.60 -3.74
C LEU A 249 -3.21 -9.42 -2.58
N THR A 250 -2.32 -8.42 -2.66
CA THR A 250 -1.32 -8.20 -1.61
C THR A 250 -1.18 -6.73 -1.24
N ASN A 251 -1.11 -6.43 0.06
CA ASN A 251 -0.69 -5.13 0.57
C ASN A 251 -0.01 -5.28 1.95
N ALA A 252 0.68 -4.23 2.39
CA ALA A 252 1.49 -4.26 3.61
C ALA A 252 0.67 -4.27 4.92
N VAL A 253 -0.64 -4.05 4.87
CA VAL A 253 -1.51 -4.03 6.06
C VAL A 253 -2.23 -5.36 6.26
N GLN A 254 -2.68 -5.97 5.17
CA GLN A 254 -3.47 -7.21 5.19
C GLN A 254 -2.66 -8.46 4.81
N GLY A 255 -1.43 -8.28 4.28
CA GLY A 255 -0.64 -9.40 3.76
C GLY A 255 -1.21 -9.90 2.43
N ILE A 256 -1.62 -11.14 2.41
CA ILE A 256 -2.26 -11.81 1.26
C ILE A 256 -3.75 -11.92 1.49
N LYS A 257 -4.54 -11.61 0.47
CA LYS A 257 -5.99 -11.78 0.41
C LYS A 257 -6.34 -12.62 -0.81
N TRP A 258 -6.84 -13.85 -0.62
CA TRP A 258 -7.17 -14.71 -1.75
C TRP A 258 -8.53 -14.38 -2.36
N VAL A 259 -8.62 -14.58 -3.66
CA VAL A 259 -9.80 -14.35 -4.47
C VAL A 259 -10.48 -15.70 -4.73
N SER A 260 -11.78 -15.79 -4.45
CA SER A 260 -12.55 -17.02 -4.70
C SER A 260 -13.14 -17.07 -6.11
N SER A 261 -13.39 -15.91 -6.74
CA SER A 261 -14.05 -15.94 -8.04
C SER A 261 -13.89 -14.65 -8.85
N TYR A 262 -13.90 -14.82 -10.18
CA TYR A 262 -14.10 -13.79 -11.17
C TYR A 262 -15.13 -14.28 -12.19
N ARG A 263 -16.26 -13.60 -12.33
CA ARG A 263 -17.41 -14.10 -13.13
C ARG A 263 -17.80 -15.52 -12.70
N THR A 264 -17.82 -16.47 -13.63
CA THR A 264 -18.12 -17.90 -13.38
C THR A 264 -16.89 -18.72 -12.95
N LYS A 265 -15.67 -18.20 -13.15
CA LYS A 265 -14.43 -18.87 -12.75
C LYS A 265 -14.28 -18.90 -11.23
N ARG A 266 -13.85 -20.04 -10.69
CA ARG A 266 -13.53 -20.23 -9.27
C ARG A 266 -12.04 -20.51 -9.13
N TYR A 267 -11.45 -20.04 -8.03
CA TYR A 267 -10.01 -20.16 -7.76
C TYR A 267 -9.75 -20.93 -6.49
N PHE A 268 -8.53 -21.49 -6.41
CA PHE A 268 -7.96 -22.07 -5.21
C PHE A 268 -7.08 -21.06 -4.48
N ASN A 269 -6.46 -21.47 -3.35
CA ASN A 269 -5.61 -20.61 -2.52
C ASN A 269 -4.40 -21.35 -1.94
N LYS A 270 -3.98 -22.44 -2.54
CA LYS A 270 -2.89 -23.31 -2.07
C LYS A 270 -1.55 -22.56 -2.06
N THR A 271 -1.22 -21.89 -3.18
CA THR A 271 0.00 -21.10 -3.31
C THR A 271 -0.05 -19.85 -2.42
N ALA A 272 -1.21 -19.19 -2.34
CA ALA A 272 -1.43 -18.06 -1.46
C ALA A 272 -1.17 -18.41 0.03
N ASN A 273 -1.65 -19.58 0.50
CA ASN A 273 -1.36 -20.09 1.85
C ASN A 273 0.13 -20.33 2.04
N LYS A 274 0.78 -21.07 1.12
CA LYS A 274 2.21 -21.38 1.21
C LYS A 274 3.08 -20.12 1.31
N LEU A 275 2.76 -19.10 0.51
CA LEU A 275 3.47 -17.81 0.53
C LEU A 275 3.21 -17.03 1.81
N LEU A 276 1.99 -17.07 2.34
CA LEU A 276 1.67 -16.41 3.61
C LEU A 276 2.38 -17.07 4.79
N ASP A 277 2.43 -18.40 4.83
CA ASP A 277 3.15 -19.14 5.88
C ASP A 277 4.65 -18.81 5.86
N ALA A 278 5.26 -18.80 4.66
CA ALA A 278 6.65 -18.39 4.49
C ALA A 278 6.90 -16.93 4.91
N PHE A 279 5.97 -16.03 4.58
CA PHE A 279 6.05 -14.64 5.01
C PHE A 279 5.98 -14.51 6.54
N ASN A 280 5.03 -15.19 7.19
CA ASN A 280 4.89 -15.16 8.64
C ASN A 280 6.14 -15.74 9.34
N ALA A 281 6.75 -16.80 8.80
CA ALA A 281 8.00 -17.32 9.31
C ALA A 281 9.12 -16.27 9.23
N SER A 282 9.28 -15.60 8.09
CA SER A 282 10.33 -14.60 7.88
C SER A 282 10.23 -13.39 8.82
N ILE A 283 9.03 -12.91 9.13
CA ILE A 283 8.87 -11.77 10.06
C ILE A 283 9.05 -12.19 11.51
N SER A 284 8.77 -13.46 11.87
CA SER A 284 8.98 -13.98 13.23
C SER A 284 10.47 -14.10 13.53
N GLU A 285 11.29 -14.54 12.57
CA GLU A 285 12.75 -14.63 12.71
C GLU A 285 13.39 -13.25 12.94
N HIS A 286 12.90 -12.21 12.28
CA HIS A 286 13.40 -10.83 12.43
C HIS A 286 12.92 -10.14 13.72
N SER A 287 11.96 -10.71 14.44
CA SER A 287 11.46 -10.18 15.70
C SER A 287 12.23 -10.70 16.93
N VAL A 288 13.18 -11.62 16.73
CA VAL A 288 13.96 -12.28 17.81
C VAL A 288 15.40 -11.71 17.88
N LEU A 289 15.79 -10.83 16.96
CA LEU A 289 17.08 -10.10 16.97
C LEU A 289 16.88 -8.65 17.42
#